data_9a25a77023d5466db477646ec9add690
#
_entry.id   9a25a77023d5466db477646ec9add690
#
_cell.length_a   1.000
_cell.length_b   1.000
_cell.length_c   1.000
_cell.angle_alpha   90.00
_cell.angle_beta   90.00
_cell.angle_gamma   90.00
#
_symmetry.space_group_name_H-M   'P 1'
#
loop_
_entity.id
_entity.type
_entity.pdbx_description
1 polymer ?
#
loop_
_entity_poly.entity_id
_entity_poly.type
_entity_poly.pdbx_seq_one_letter_code
_entity_poly.pdbx_strand_id
1 'polypeptide(L)'
;MSDLCPHCDAPLLAFSVPDELADHAPDDSGVAAICSRCLTLHDAESAPSETEFERISEEFPTGEAGAAMALAVGYLDSLALHRRDIDAAMDVVEHEGSDPLMLLDRLSAQGSLQPAVDLQRRRHQVEQLRG
;
A
#
# COMPACT_ATOMS: atom_id res chain seq x y z
N MET A 1 -1.00 -12.15 20.12
CA MET A 1 -1.46 -11.48 18.93
C MET A 1 -0.52 -11.79 17.78
N SER A 2 -1.10 -12.04 16.64
CA SER A 2 -0.30 -12.41 15.47
C SER A 2 -0.02 -11.18 14.63
N ASP A 3 1.27 -10.89 14.38
CA ASP A 3 1.69 -9.88 13.43
C ASP A 3 1.88 -10.49 12.05
N LEU A 4 1.23 -11.62 11.81
CA LEU A 4 1.33 -12.36 10.56
C LEU A 4 0.05 -12.22 9.74
N CYS A 5 0.21 -12.21 8.43
CA CYS A 5 -0.91 -12.13 7.50
C CYS A 5 -1.79 -13.38 7.61
N PRO A 6 -3.11 -13.24 7.78
CA PRO A 6 -4.00 -14.41 7.85
C PRO A 6 -4.10 -15.19 6.54
N HIS A 7 -3.67 -14.60 5.42
CA HIS A 7 -3.73 -15.25 4.10
C HIS A 7 -2.46 -16.02 3.74
N CYS A 8 -1.29 -15.52 4.12
CA CYS A 8 -0.04 -16.12 3.66
C CYS A 8 1.03 -16.26 4.75
N ASP A 9 0.70 -15.91 6.00
CA ASP A 9 1.59 -16.00 7.16
C ASP A 9 2.87 -15.16 7.09
N ALA A 10 2.97 -14.24 6.12
CA ALA A 10 4.10 -13.32 6.06
C ALA A 10 3.94 -12.20 7.09
N PRO A 11 5.04 -11.56 7.51
CA PRO A 11 4.96 -10.47 8.47
C PRO A 11 4.11 -9.30 7.96
N LEU A 12 3.31 -8.73 8.85
CA LEU A 12 2.56 -7.51 8.60
C LEU A 12 3.41 -6.31 9.01
N LEU A 13 3.34 -5.25 8.22
CA LEU A 13 4.03 -4.00 8.49
C LEU A 13 2.99 -2.95 8.86
N ALA A 14 2.91 -2.62 10.15
CA ALA A 14 2.00 -1.57 10.61
C ALA A 14 2.57 -0.19 10.28
N PHE A 15 1.69 0.74 9.91
CA PHE A 15 2.10 2.10 9.56
C PHE A 15 1.03 3.10 9.97
N SER A 16 1.47 4.34 10.20
CA SER A 16 0.55 5.45 10.48
C SER A 16 0.04 6.02 9.17
N VAL A 17 -1.27 6.24 9.08
CA VAL A 17 -1.87 6.87 7.91
C VAL A 17 -1.56 8.36 7.97
N PRO A 18 -1.02 8.97 6.90
CA PRO A 18 -0.78 10.41 6.90
C PRO A 18 -2.06 11.20 7.14
N ASP A 19 -1.96 12.35 7.83
CA ASP A 19 -3.11 13.17 8.17
C ASP A 19 -3.92 13.57 6.93
N GLU A 20 -3.25 13.86 5.82
CA GLU A 20 -3.92 14.23 4.59
C GLU A 20 -4.69 13.09 3.94
N LEU A 21 -4.48 11.85 4.40
CA LEU A 21 -5.20 10.66 3.95
C LEU A 21 -6.14 10.10 5.02
N ALA A 22 -6.39 10.85 6.09
CA ALA A 22 -7.22 10.37 7.20
C ALA A 22 -8.62 9.93 6.72
N ASP A 23 -9.19 10.66 5.76
CA ASP A 23 -10.51 10.33 5.22
C ASP A 23 -10.49 9.13 4.27
N HIS A 24 -9.31 8.64 3.93
CA HIS A 24 -9.10 7.51 3.01
C HIS A 24 -8.55 6.28 3.71
N ALA A 25 -8.45 6.33 5.03
CA ALA A 25 -7.97 5.21 5.83
C ALA A 25 -9.03 4.10 5.91
N PRO A 26 -8.63 2.85 6.17
CA PRO A 26 -9.60 1.74 6.30
C PRO A 26 -10.59 1.94 7.45
N ASP A 27 -10.16 2.63 8.51
CA ASP A 27 -11.01 2.94 9.66
C ASP A 27 -10.53 4.24 10.30
N ASP A 28 -11.10 4.59 11.46
CA ASP A 28 -10.79 5.84 12.15
C ASP A 28 -9.58 5.77 13.08
N SER A 29 -8.89 4.63 13.13
CA SER A 29 -7.78 4.45 14.07
C SER A 29 -6.51 5.24 13.70
N GLY A 30 -6.37 5.61 12.44
CA GLY A 30 -5.18 6.31 11.96
C GLY A 30 -3.98 5.39 11.71
N VAL A 31 -4.15 4.09 11.87
CA VAL A 31 -3.10 3.10 11.60
C VAL A 31 -3.67 1.97 10.76
N ALA A 32 -2.79 1.30 10.01
CA ALA A 32 -3.14 0.14 9.20
C ALA A 32 -1.92 -0.74 9.07
N ALA A 33 -2.07 -1.89 8.47
CA ALA A 33 -0.94 -2.79 8.23
C ALA A 33 -1.03 -3.36 6.82
N ILE A 34 0.13 -3.56 6.19
CA ILE A 34 0.23 -4.17 4.88
C ILE A 34 1.04 -5.47 4.99
N CYS A 35 0.58 -6.51 4.31
CA CYS A 35 1.34 -7.75 4.26
C CYS A 35 2.57 -7.56 3.39
N SER A 36 3.74 -7.97 3.90
CA SER A 36 5.00 -7.81 3.20
C SER A 36 5.17 -8.73 1.99
N ARG A 37 4.27 -9.69 1.78
CA ARG A 37 4.34 -10.63 0.66
C ARG A 37 3.17 -10.53 -0.29
N CYS A 38 1.93 -10.61 0.21
CA CYS A 38 0.76 -10.59 -0.66
C CYS A 38 0.16 -9.21 -0.83
N LEU A 39 0.67 -8.21 -0.11
CA LEU A 39 0.30 -6.81 -0.24
C LEU A 39 -1.17 -6.52 0.08
N THR A 40 -1.79 -7.35 0.92
CA THR A 40 -3.15 -7.09 1.40
C THR A 40 -3.12 -6.15 2.61
N LEU A 41 -4.16 -5.34 2.73
CA LEU A 41 -4.29 -4.35 3.80
C LEU A 41 -5.07 -4.94 4.97
N HIS A 42 -4.64 -4.64 6.19
CA HIS A 42 -5.25 -5.17 7.42
C HIS A 42 -5.35 -4.07 8.48
N ASP A 43 -6.16 -4.33 9.50
CA ASP A 43 -6.26 -3.46 10.66
C ASP A 43 -4.99 -3.58 11.50
N ALA A 44 -4.67 -2.50 12.21
CA ALA A 44 -3.57 -2.49 13.17
C ALA A 44 -4.00 -1.72 14.41
N GLU A 45 -3.44 -2.09 15.56
CA GLU A 45 -3.73 -1.40 16.83
C GLU A 45 -2.79 -0.22 17.05
N SER A 46 -1.56 -0.35 16.57
CA SER A 46 -0.54 0.69 16.71
C SER A 46 0.47 0.54 15.58
N ALA A 47 1.26 1.58 15.38
CA ALA A 47 2.32 1.58 14.39
C ALA A 47 3.61 2.12 15.00
N PRO A 48 4.79 1.65 14.53
CA PRO A 48 6.06 2.20 14.98
C PRO A 48 6.24 3.61 14.44
N SER A 49 7.21 4.35 15.01
CA SER A 49 7.53 5.69 14.52
C SER A 49 8.05 5.67 13.07
N GLU A 50 8.72 4.58 12.70
CA GLU A 50 9.20 4.37 11.33
C GLU A 50 8.87 2.95 10.91
N THR A 51 8.17 2.81 9.79
CA THR A 51 7.83 1.51 9.22
C THR A 51 8.92 1.07 8.25
N GLU A 52 9.35 -0.20 8.36
CA GLU A 52 10.39 -0.76 7.52
C GLU A 52 9.82 -1.22 6.17
N PHE A 53 9.38 -0.26 5.35
CA PHE A 53 8.80 -0.57 4.04
C PHE A 53 9.78 -1.26 3.09
N GLU A 54 11.09 -1.11 3.31
CA GLU A 54 12.11 -1.80 2.52
C GLU A 54 12.00 -3.32 2.64
N ARG A 55 11.28 -3.82 3.63
CA ARG A 55 11.02 -5.26 3.75
C ARG A 55 10.08 -5.77 2.67
N ILE A 56 9.31 -4.88 2.04
CA ILE A 56 8.50 -5.23 0.86
C ILE A 56 9.40 -5.22 -0.37
N SER A 57 10.10 -4.11 -0.57
CA SER A 57 11.01 -3.90 -1.69
C SER A 57 11.97 -2.77 -1.35
N GLU A 58 13.22 -2.90 -1.75
CA GLU A 58 14.23 -1.85 -1.54
C GLU A 58 13.82 -0.53 -2.20
N GLU A 59 13.00 -0.60 -3.24
CA GLU A 59 12.54 0.58 -3.98
C GLU A 59 11.25 1.18 -3.42
N PHE A 60 10.64 0.52 -2.44
CA PHE A 60 9.41 1.02 -1.82
C PHE A 60 9.73 2.33 -1.08
N PRO A 61 8.92 3.39 -1.27
CA PRO A 61 9.20 4.65 -0.60
C PRO A 61 9.06 4.53 0.92
N THR A 62 9.64 5.47 1.64
CA THR A 62 9.60 5.50 3.10
C THR A 62 8.77 6.68 3.58
N GLY A 63 8.52 6.75 4.89
CA GLY A 63 7.78 7.85 5.49
C GLY A 63 6.35 7.96 4.97
N GLU A 64 5.90 9.19 4.75
CA GLU A 64 4.52 9.44 4.30
C GLU A 64 4.26 8.85 2.91
N ALA A 65 5.24 8.93 2.02
CA ALA A 65 5.11 8.33 0.69
C ALA A 65 4.95 6.82 0.78
N GLY A 66 5.69 6.18 1.70
CA GLY A 66 5.57 4.74 1.92
C GLY A 66 4.19 4.35 2.43
N ALA A 67 3.68 5.10 3.41
CA ALA A 67 2.33 4.85 3.95
C ALA A 67 1.27 5.05 2.87
N ALA A 68 1.38 6.11 2.07
CA ALA A 68 0.46 6.38 0.98
C ALA A 68 0.51 5.27 -0.07
N MET A 69 1.71 4.82 -0.44
CA MET A 69 1.85 3.73 -1.41
C MET A 69 1.27 2.43 -0.88
N ALA A 70 1.46 2.14 0.41
CA ALA A 70 0.89 0.95 1.04
C ALA A 70 -0.64 0.96 0.99
N LEU A 71 -1.27 2.11 1.25
CA LEU A 71 -2.72 2.25 1.13
C LEU A 71 -3.17 2.01 -0.31
N ALA A 72 -2.50 2.65 -1.27
CA ALA A 72 -2.85 2.51 -2.68
C ALA A 72 -2.80 1.06 -3.13
N VAL A 73 -1.69 0.37 -2.81
CA VAL A 73 -1.50 -1.03 -3.18
C VAL A 73 -2.54 -1.92 -2.50
N GLY A 74 -2.77 -1.68 -1.21
CA GLY A 74 -3.72 -2.49 -0.43
C GLY A 74 -5.16 -2.38 -0.94
N TYR A 75 -5.54 -1.23 -1.49
CA TYR A 75 -6.88 -1.02 -2.01
C TYR A 75 -7.09 -1.59 -3.41
N LEU A 76 -6.04 -2.06 -4.08
CA LEU A 76 -6.16 -2.58 -5.44
C LEU A 76 -7.02 -3.85 -5.53
N ASP A 77 -7.23 -4.55 -4.43
CA ASP A 77 -8.09 -5.73 -4.41
C ASP A 77 -9.56 -5.37 -4.68
N SER A 78 -9.95 -4.12 -4.42
CA SER A 78 -11.30 -3.62 -4.64
C SER A 78 -11.26 -2.24 -5.31
N LEU A 79 -10.64 -2.20 -6.49
CA LEU A 79 -10.38 -0.96 -7.21
C LEU A 79 -11.65 -0.12 -7.42
N ALA A 80 -12.75 -0.76 -7.79
CA ALA A 80 -14.01 -0.04 -8.05
C ALA A 80 -14.54 0.67 -6.80
N LEU A 81 -14.38 0.07 -5.62
CA LEU A 81 -14.83 0.65 -4.36
C LEU A 81 -13.90 1.75 -3.86
N HIS A 82 -12.62 1.64 -4.17
CA HIS A 82 -11.58 2.49 -3.59
C HIS A 82 -10.90 3.42 -4.58
N ARG A 83 -11.58 3.76 -5.69
CA ARG A 83 -11.01 4.63 -6.72
C ARG A 83 -10.52 5.95 -6.14
N ARG A 84 -11.34 6.60 -5.30
CA ARG A 84 -10.98 7.89 -4.70
C ARG A 84 -9.85 7.73 -3.68
N ASP A 85 -9.88 6.65 -2.92
CA ASP A 85 -8.85 6.37 -1.92
C ASP A 85 -7.51 6.12 -2.60
N ILE A 86 -7.50 5.35 -3.67
CA ILE A 86 -6.30 5.05 -4.44
C ILE A 86 -5.76 6.34 -5.09
N ASP A 87 -6.64 7.12 -5.70
CA ASP A 87 -6.24 8.36 -6.37
C ASP A 87 -5.61 9.34 -5.38
N ALA A 88 -6.24 9.54 -4.23
CA ALA A 88 -5.70 10.42 -3.18
C ALA A 88 -4.35 9.93 -2.67
N ALA A 89 -4.22 8.62 -2.45
CA ALA A 89 -2.97 8.04 -1.97
C ALA A 89 -1.86 8.20 -3.01
N MET A 90 -2.14 7.95 -4.27
CA MET A 90 -1.16 8.11 -5.34
C MET A 90 -0.74 9.57 -5.53
N ASP A 91 -1.65 10.52 -5.32
CA ASP A 91 -1.32 11.93 -5.35
C ASP A 91 -0.27 12.29 -4.29
N VAL A 92 -0.40 11.72 -3.09
CA VAL A 92 0.59 11.93 -2.03
C VAL A 92 1.94 11.35 -2.45
N VAL A 93 1.95 10.13 -3.01
CA VAL A 93 3.19 9.50 -3.47
C VAL A 93 3.89 10.39 -4.51
N GLU A 94 3.13 10.92 -5.47
CA GLU A 94 3.68 11.81 -6.50
C GLU A 94 4.19 13.13 -5.91
N HIS A 95 3.43 13.70 -4.99
CA HIS A 95 3.80 14.95 -4.33
C HIS A 95 5.11 14.80 -3.55
N GLU A 96 5.36 13.61 -3.00
CA GLU A 96 6.59 13.31 -2.26
C GLU A 96 7.75 12.93 -3.19
N GLY A 97 7.56 12.97 -4.50
CA GLY A 97 8.62 12.80 -5.47
C GLY A 97 8.79 11.40 -6.02
N SER A 98 7.86 10.49 -5.76
CA SER A 98 7.90 9.12 -6.27
C SER A 98 6.87 8.92 -7.38
N ASP A 99 7.08 7.90 -8.21
CA ASP A 99 6.16 7.54 -9.30
C ASP A 99 5.42 6.27 -8.92
N PRO A 100 4.13 6.36 -8.55
CA PRO A 100 3.40 5.19 -8.08
C PRO A 100 3.21 4.12 -9.17
N LEU A 101 3.05 4.50 -10.43
CA LEU A 101 2.88 3.52 -11.50
C LEU A 101 4.18 2.74 -11.76
N MET A 102 5.32 3.44 -11.73
CA MET A 102 6.61 2.78 -11.83
C MET A 102 6.84 1.82 -10.67
N LEU A 103 6.44 2.22 -9.46
CA LEU A 103 6.57 1.36 -8.29
C LEU A 103 5.72 0.10 -8.44
N LEU A 104 4.50 0.21 -8.99
CA LEU A 104 3.68 -0.97 -9.26
C LEU A 104 4.35 -1.91 -10.26
N ASP A 105 4.99 -1.37 -11.30
CA ASP A 105 5.74 -2.18 -12.26
C ASP A 105 6.87 -2.95 -11.57
N ARG A 106 7.59 -2.29 -10.69
CA ARG A 106 8.69 -2.91 -9.95
C ARG A 106 8.22 -3.98 -8.99
N LEU A 107 7.12 -3.71 -8.28
CA LEU A 107 6.53 -4.71 -7.39
C LEU A 107 6.04 -5.93 -8.16
N SER A 108 5.46 -5.74 -9.35
CA SER A 108 4.97 -6.87 -10.15
C SER A 108 6.11 -7.73 -10.68
N ALA A 109 7.31 -7.16 -10.82
CA ALA A 109 8.49 -7.89 -11.31
C ALA A 109 9.28 -8.55 -10.18
N GLN A 110 8.96 -8.25 -8.92
CA GLN A 110 9.74 -8.76 -7.78
C GLN A 110 9.30 -10.17 -7.40
N GLY A 111 10.19 -11.13 -7.60
CA GLY A 111 9.89 -12.55 -7.42
C GLY A 111 9.61 -12.98 -5.97
N SER A 112 10.06 -12.20 -4.98
CA SER A 112 9.80 -12.51 -3.57
C SER A 112 8.37 -12.18 -3.13
N LEU A 113 7.63 -11.41 -3.93
CA LEU A 113 6.25 -11.05 -3.63
C LEU A 113 5.28 -12.05 -4.26
N GLN A 114 4.15 -12.24 -3.59
CA GLN A 114 3.04 -13.05 -4.11
C GLN A 114 1.76 -12.24 -3.94
N PRO A 115 1.58 -11.19 -4.75
CA PRO A 115 0.42 -10.30 -4.60
C PRO A 115 -0.90 -11.05 -4.73
N ALA A 116 -1.85 -10.68 -3.88
CA ALA A 116 -3.19 -11.27 -3.93
C ALA A 116 -3.97 -10.86 -5.17
N VAL A 117 -3.52 -9.79 -5.85
CA VAL A 117 -4.13 -9.30 -7.09
C VAL A 117 -3.08 -9.26 -8.19
N ASP A 118 -3.53 -9.24 -9.45
CA ASP A 118 -2.65 -9.07 -10.60
C ASP A 118 -2.24 -7.60 -10.68
N LEU A 119 -1.04 -7.28 -10.22
CA LEU A 119 -0.55 -5.90 -10.15
C LEU A 119 -0.43 -5.24 -11.51
N GLN A 120 -0.01 -5.97 -12.54
CA GLN A 120 0.11 -5.39 -13.89
C GLN A 120 -1.26 -5.00 -14.45
N ARG A 121 -2.25 -5.86 -14.25
CA ARG A 121 -3.61 -5.58 -14.68
C ARG A 121 -4.18 -4.38 -13.93
N ARG A 122 -3.99 -4.34 -12.61
CA ARG A 122 -4.47 -3.23 -11.78
C ARG A 122 -3.75 -1.94 -12.13
N ARG A 123 -2.45 -2.02 -12.37
CA ARG A 123 -1.66 -0.86 -12.78
C ARG A 123 -2.22 -0.26 -14.07
N HIS A 124 -2.54 -1.09 -15.04
CA HIS A 124 -3.13 -0.65 -16.30
C HIS A 124 -4.49 0.03 -16.08
N GLN A 125 -5.33 -0.57 -15.24
CA GLN A 125 -6.64 -0.02 -14.91
C GLN A 125 -6.53 1.33 -14.20
N VAL A 126 -5.61 1.45 -13.24
CA VAL A 126 -5.37 2.71 -12.53
C VAL A 126 -4.88 3.79 -13.50
N GLU A 127 -3.97 3.45 -14.40
CA GLU A 127 -3.46 4.39 -15.39
C GLU A 127 -4.62 4.97 -16.24
N GLN A 128 -5.55 4.12 -16.65
CA GLN A 128 -6.71 4.57 -17.42
C GLN A 128 -7.63 5.48 -16.59
N LEU A 129 -7.81 5.18 -15.32
CA LEU A 129 -8.65 5.99 -14.44
C LEU A 129 -8.05 7.36 -14.13
N ARG A 130 -6.73 7.45 -14.03
CA ARG A 130 -6.02 8.69 -13.69
C ARG A 130 -5.65 9.51 -14.93
N GLY A 131 -5.55 8.86 -16.04
CA GLY A 131 -5.23 9.48 -17.31
C GLY A 131 -6.46 9.91 -18.04
#